data_6855dbac200fa3a9909c85a44e7776ba
#
_entry.id   6855dbac200fa3a9909c85a44e7776ba
#
_cell.length_a   1.000
_cell.length_b   1.000
_cell.length_c   1.000
_cell.angle_alpha   90.00
_cell.angle_beta   90.00
_cell.angle_gamma   90.00
#
_symmetry.space_group_name_H-M   'P 1'
#
loop_
_entity.id
_entity.type
_entity.pdbx_description
1 polymer ?
#
loop_
_entity_poly.entity_id
_entity_poly.type
_entity_poly.pdbx_seq_one_letter_code
_entity_poly.pdbx_strand_id
1 'polypeptide(L)'
;MLFRSNGGGVILNIASIAATLGLAERFAYSMTKGAVYTMTLSVAKDFLKDNIRCNSISPARIHTPFIDGYLAKTYPGREPEMFEKLSKTQPIGRMGRPDEVAALALFLCSDQAGFITGTDYPIDGGFIKLSGN
;
A
#
# COMPACT_ATOMS: atom_id res chain seq x y z
N MET A 1 4.00 0.73 -26.92
CA MET A 1 3.97 0.93 -25.47
C MET A 1 5.21 1.74 -25.08
N LEU A 2 5.07 2.94 -24.50
CA LEU A 2 6.14 3.91 -24.25
C LEU A 2 7.36 3.33 -23.50
N PHE A 3 7.14 2.48 -22.51
CA PHE A 3 8.25 1.85 -21.78
C PHE A 3 9.14 0.98 -22.67
N ARG A 4 8.55 0.17 -23.55
CA ARG A 4 9.32 -0.67 -24.48
C ARG A 4 10.20 0.14 -25.43
N SER A 5 9.64 1.20 -26.00
CA SER A 5 10.39 2.07 -26.94
C SER A 5 11.51 2.85 -26.26
N ASN A 6 11.43 3.02 -24.94
CA ASN A 6 12.44 3.73 -24.13
C ASN A 6 13.41 2.81 -23.41
N GLY A 7 13.44 1.51 -23.75
CA GLY A 7 14.39 0.55 -23.18
C GLY A 7 14.02 -0.01 -21.79
N GLY A 8 12.83 0.23 -21.31
CA GLY A 8 12.34 -0.28 -20.04
C GLY A 8 11.62 0.75 -19.17
N GLY A 9 11.38 0.41 -17.92
CA GLY A 9 10.75 1.31 -16.96
C GLY A 9 10.30 0.64 -15.67
N VAL A 10 9.68 1.43 -14.79
CA VAL A 10 9.16 0.97 -13.52
C VAL A 10 7.69 1.32 -13.38
N ILE A 11 6.89 0.34 -12.98
CA ILE A 11 5.49 0.51 -12.59
C ILE A 11 5.39 0.23 -11.10
N LEU A 12 4.84 1.18 -10.35
CA LEU A 12 4.56 1.03 -8.93
C LEU A 12 3.07 1.22 -8.68
N ASN A 13 2.42 0.19 -8.21
CA ASN A 13 1.00 0.19 -7.89
C ASN A 13 0.77 0.41 -6.39
N ILE A 14 -0.29 1.12 -6.03
CA ILE A 14 -0.72 1.25 -4.64
C ILE A 14 -1.89 0.30 -4.40
N ALA A 15 -1.57 -0.85 -3.79
CA ALA A 15 -2.55 -1.83 -3.35
C ALA A 15 -3.10 -1.47 -1.95
N SER A 16 -3.16 -2.40 -1.05
CA SER A 16 -3.57 -2.24 0.36
C SER A 16 -3.31 -3.56 1.09
N ILE A 17 -3.16 -3.53 2.39
CA ILE A 17 -3.23 -4.76 3.21
C ILE A 17 -4.53 -5.54 2.97
N ALA A 18 -5.61 -4.86 2.58
CA ALA A 18 -6.88 -5.48 2.20
C ALA A 18 -6.80 -6.37 0.94
N ALA A 19 -5.70 -6.31 0.18
CA ALA A 19 -5.48 -7.17 -0.97
C ALA A 19 -5.20 -8.64 -0.57
N THR A 20 -4.62 -8.84 0.60
CA THR A 20 -4.13 -10.14 1.07
C THR A 20 -4.67 -10.55 2.44
N LEU A 21 -5.41 -9.67 3.10
CA LEU A 21 -5.96 -9.88 4.43
C LEU A 21 -7.48 -9.68 4.44
N GLY A 22 -8.21 -10.60 5.09
CA GLY A 22 -9.66 -10.44 5.32
C GLY A 22 -9.95 -9.32 6.30
N LEU A 23 -10.65 -8.28 5.83
CA LEU A 23 -11.09 -7.17 6.65
C LEU A 23 -12.62 -7.13 6.66
N ALA A 24 -13.22 -7.02 7.85
CA ALA A 24 -14.66 -6.91 7.99
C ALA A 24 -15.19 -5.68 7.23
N GLU A 25 -16.35 -5.83 6.59
CA GLU A 25 -17.06 -4.76 5.86
C GLU A 25 -16.24 -4.09 4.75
N ARG A 26 -15.29 -4.84 4.12
CA ARG A 26 -14.42 -4.34 3.06
C ARG A 26 -14.46 -5.16 1.77
N PHE A 27 -15.52 -5.95 1.55
CA PHE A 27 -15.62 -6.86 0.41
C PHE A 27 -15.26 -6.19 -0.94
N ALA A 28 -16.01 -5.14 -1.32
CA ALA A 28 -15.77 -4.47 -2.59
C ALA A 28 -14.38 -3.81 -2.67
N TYR A 29 -13.94 -3.18 -1.58
CA TYR A 29 -12.61 -2.57 -1.50
C TYR A 29 -11.51 -3.63 -1.62
N SER A 30 -11.61 -4.72 -0.88
CA SER A 30 -10.64 -5.84 -0.93
C SER A 30 -10.58 -6.46 -2.31
N MET A 31 -11.73 -6.63 -2.98
CA MET A 31 -11.78 -7.11 -4.35
C MET A 31 -10.97 -6.21 -5.30
N THR A 32 -11.16 -4.89 -5.24
CA THR A 32 -10.42 -3.96 -6.10
C THR A 32 -8.93 -3.97 -5.82
N LYS A 33 -8.53 -4.04 -4.55
CA LYS A 33 -7.13 -4.04 -4.16
C LYS A 33 -6.45 -5.38 -4.41
N GLY A 34 -7.17 -6.48 -4.31
CA GLY A 34 -6.74 -7.81 -4.75
C GLY A 34 -6.48 -7.85 -6.26
N ALA A 35 -7.34 -7.22 -7.06
CA ALA A 35 -7.13 -7.09 -8.49
C ALA A 35 -5.84 -6.30 -8.81
N VAL A 36 -5.57 -5.20 -8.11
CA VAL A 36 -4.31 -4.42 -8.27
C VAL A 36 -3.09 -5.28 -7.91
N TYR A 37 -3.16 -6.03 -6.82
CA TYR A 37 -2.09 -6.95 -6.41
C TYR A 37 -1.80 -8.00 -7.50
N THR A 38 -2.82 -8.72 -7.96
CA THR A 38 -2.66 -9.76 -8.99
C THR A 38 -2.20 -9.19 -10.32
N MET A 39 -2.73 -8.03 -10.73
CA MET A 39 -2.28 -7.30 -11.92
C MET A 39 -0.79 -6.96 -11.84
N THR A 40 -0.29 -6.56 -10.66
CA THR A 40 1.14 -6.27 -10.45
C THR A 40 2.01 -7.46 -10.81
N LEU A 41 1.64 -8.67 -10.33
CA LEU A 41 2.37 -9.90 -10.60
C LEU A 41 2.34 -10.26 -12.09
N SER A 42 1.18 -10.15 -12.73
CA SER A 42 1.00 -10.44 -14.15
C SER A 42 1.82 -9.51 -15.02
N VAL A 43 1.76 -8.20 -14.77
CA VAL A 43 2.55 -7.20 -15.51
C VAL A 43 4.06 -7.43 -15.32
N ALA A 44 4.51 -7.71 -14.09
CA ALA A 44 5.91 -8.02 -13.83
C ALA A 44 6.37 -9.24 -14.66
N LYS A 45 5.56 -10.28 -14.73
CA LYS A 45 5.87 -11.50 -15.47
C LYS A 45 5.86 -11.28 -16.98
N ASP A 46 4.84 -10.62 -17.51
CA ASP A 46 4.64 -10.45 -18.95
C ASP A 46 5.71 -9.57 -19.60
N PHE A 47 6.19 -8.55 -18.87
CA PHE A 47 7.11 -7.54 -19.40
C PHE A 47 8.55 -7.64 -18.84
N LEU A 48 8.90 -8.78 -18.23
CA LEU A 48 10.24 -8.98 -17.69
C LEU A 48 11.34 -8.84 -18.76
N LYS A 49 11.08 -9.37 -19.96
CA LYS A 49 12.03 -9.31 -21.09
C LYS A 49 12.14 -7.91 -21.71
N ASP A 50 11.21 -7.04 -21.42
CA ASP A 50 11.20 -5.66 -21.88
C ASP A 50 11.88 -4.70 -20.90
N ASN A 51 12.60 -5.25 -19.89
CA ASN A 51 13.24 -4.48 -18.83
C ASN A 51 12.25 -3.58 -18.07
N ILE A 52 11.02 -4.08 -17.85
CA ILE A 52 9.99 -3.38 -17.10
C ILE A 52 9.82 -4.09 -15.76
N ARG A 53 10.05 -3.34 -14.66
CA ARG A 53 9.76 -3.80 -13.31
C ARG A 53 8.35 -3.36 -12.91
N CYS A 54 7.64 -4.22 -12.19
CA CYS A 54 6.34 -3.89 -11.63
C CYS A 54 6.25 -4.41 -10.21
N ASN A 55 5.99 -3.50 -9.26
CA ASN A 55 5.83 -3.84 -7.83
C ASN A 55 4.60 -3.14 -7.26
N SER A 56 4.19 -3.53 -6.06
CA SER A 56 3.15 -2.82 -5.33
C SER A 56 3.57 -2.46 -3.91
N ILE A 57 2.98 -1.39 -3.40
CA ILE A 57 2.99 -1.06 -1.97
C ILE A 57 1.59 -1.31 -1.43
N SER A 58 1.52 -1.99 -0.30
CA SER A 58 0.29 -2.27 0.44
C SER A 58 0.27 -1.52 1.77
N PRO A 59 -0.21 -0.26 1.79
CA PRO A 59 -0.33 0.48 3.02
C PRO A 59 -1.42 -0.10 3.93
N ALA A 60 -1.18 -0.03 5.25
CA ALA A 60 -2.23 -0.14 6.24
C ALA A 60 -2.85 1.25 6.49
N ARG A 61 -2.93 1.67 7.73
CA ARG A 61 -3.54 2.95 8.09
C ARG A 61 -2.50 4.08 8.02
N ILE A 62 -2.66 4.94 7.04
CA ILE A 62 -1.82 6.13 6.83
C ILE A 62 -2.64 7.36 7.21
N HIS A 63 -2.08 8.23 8.06
CA HIS A 63 -2.70 9.49 8.44
C HIS A 63 -2.65 10.47 7.27
N THR A 64 -3.81 10.85 6.81
CA THR A 64 -4.01 11.77 5.68
C THR A 64 -5.22 12.67 5.97
N PRO A 65 -5.41 13.78 5.28
CA PRO A 65 -6.62 14.61 5.41
C PRO A 65 -7.93 13.83 5.22
N PHE A 66 -7.90 12.71 4.50
CA PHE A 66 -9.06 11.82 4.39
C PHE A 66 -9.44 11.21 5.76
N ILE A 67 -8.47 10.82 6.58
CA ILE A 67 -8.73 10.28 7.94
C ILE A 67 -9.32 11.37 8.82
N ASP A 68 -8.79 12.59 8.76
CA ASP A 68 -9.30 13.71 9.56
C ASP A 68 -10.74 14.03 9.18
N GLY A 69 -11.03 14.10 7.88
CA GLY A 69 -12.39 14.29 7.37
C GLY A 69 -13.35 13.16 7.74
N TYR A 70 -12.89 11.92 7.70
CA TYR A 70 -13.67 10.76 8.14
C TYR A 70 -13.99 10.85 9.64
N LEU A 71 -13.02 11.17 10.48
CA LEU A 71 -13.22 11.30 11.92
C LEU A 71 -14.21 12.42 12.25
N ALA A 72 -14.02 13.61 11.66
CA ALA A 72 -14.92 14.76 11.86
C ALA A 72 -16.37 14.46 11.48
N LYS A 73 -16.56 13.71 10.37
CA LYS A 73 -17.89 13.33 9.90
C LYS A 73 -18.55 12.24 10.74
N THR A 74 -17.77 11.25 11.17
CA THR A 74 -18.32 10.01 11.76
C THR A 74 -18.37 10.08 13.29
N TYR A 75 -17.48 10.84 13.91
CA TYR A 75 -17.31 10.91 15.35
C TYR A 75 -17.17 12.36 15.85
N PRO A 76 -18.14 13.28 15.52
CA PRO A 76 -18.04 14.69 15.91
C PRO A 76 -17.92 14.85 17.42
N GLY A 77 -16.89 15.61 17.85
CA GLY A 77 -16.57 15.84 19.27
C GLY A 77 -15.76 14.71 19.93
N ARG A 78 -15.46 13.64 19.21
CA ARG A 78 -14.64 12.51 19.72
C ARG A 78 -13.45 12.20 18.82
N GLU A 79 -13.09 13.13 17.94
CA GLU A 79 -12.05 12.94 16.94
C GLU A 79 -10.69 12.53 17.55
N PRO A 80 -10.19 13.18 18.65
CA PRO A 80 -8.92 12.79 19.26
C PRO A 80 -8.94 11.38 19.85
N GLU A 81 -10.02 11.01 20.54
CA GLU A 81 -10.20 9.67 21.10
C GLU A 81 -10.16 8.60 20.01
N MET A 82 -10.91 8.85 18.93
CA MET A 82 -11.00 7.90 17.83
C MET A 82 -9.73 7.84 17.00
N PHE A 83 -9.01 8.97 16.84
CA PHE A 83 -7.69 8.99 16.22
C PHE A 83 -6.70 8.09 16.99
N GLU A 84 -6.66 8.23 18.31
CA GLU A 84 -5.81 7.40 19.16
C GLU A 84 -6.19 5.91 19.08
N LYS A 85 -7.49 5.62 19.13
CA LYS A 85 -8.00 4.25 18.98
C LYS A 85 -7.59 3.65 17.63
N LEU A 86 -7.74 4.38 16.53
CA LEU A 86 -7.32 3.94 15.22
C LEU A 86 -5.80 3.76 15.11
N SER A 87 -5.02 4.64 15.74
CA SER A 87 -3.56 4.54 15.80
C SER A 87 -3.11 3.25 16.49
N LYS A 88 -3.73 2.91 17.60
CA LYS A 88 -3.45 1.70 18.37
C LYS A 88 -3.84 0.39 17.68
N THR A 89 -4.60 0.46 16.59
CA THR A 89 -4.86 -0.75 15.77
C THR A 89 -3.63 -1.22 15.02
N GLN A 90 -2.61 -0.37 14.88
CA GLN A 90 -1.33 -0.75 14.31
C GLN A 90 -0.39 -1.19 15.43
N PRO A 91 0.27 -2.38 15.34
CA PRO A 91 1.18 -2.86 16.39
C PRO A 91 2.28 -1.86 16.77
N ILE A 92 2.75 -1.06 15.82
CA ILE A 92 3.72 0.02 16.08
C ILE A 92 3.16 1.17 16.94
N GLY A 93 1.84 1.21 17.21
CA GLY A 93 1.17 2.17 18.07
C GLY A 93 0.79 3.51 17.43
N ARG A 94 1.03 3.69 16.15
CA ARG A 94 0.66 4.91 15.40
C ARG A 94 0.24 4.61 13.97
N MET A 95 -0.43 5.55 13.35
CA MET A 95 -0.62 5.52 11.90
C MET A 95 0.72 5.83 11.18
N GLY A 96 0.88 5.28 9.98
CA GLY A 96 1.97 5.68 9.09
C GLY A 96 1.77 7.10 8.58
N ARG A 97 2.83 7.71 8.06
CA ARG A 97 2.79 9.02 7.42
C ARG A 97 2.95 8.90 5.90
N PRO A 98 2.41 9.84 5.11
CA PRO A 98 2.59 9.84 3.65
C PRO A 98 4.04 9.86 3.20
N ASP A 99 4.92 10.56 3.92
CA ASP A 99 6.36 10.61 3.62
C ASP A 99 7.05 9.25 3.79
N GLU A 100 6.58 8.41 4.71
CA GLU A 100 7.10 7.04 4.87
C GLU A 100 6.74 6.16 3.65
N VAL A 101 5.53 6.33 3.12
CA VAL A 101 5.12 5.65 1.88
C VAL A 101 5.91 6.18 0.69
N ALA A 102 6.10 7.51 0.61
CA ALA A 102 6.85 8.15 -0.46
C ALA A 102 8.31 7.73 -0.50
N ALA A 103 8.96 7.56 0.66
CA ALA A 103 10.34 7.08 0.75
C ALA A 103 10.50 5.67 0.16
N LEU A 104 9.57 4.75 0.48
CA LEU A 104 9.56 3.41 -0.09
C LEU A 104 9.28 3.45 -1.60
N ALA A 105 8.34 4.30 -2.04
CA ALA A 105 8.02 4.46 -3.45
C ALA A 105 9.24 4.98 -4.24
N LEU A 106 9.95 5.96 -3.71
CA LEU A 106 11.16 6.51 -4.33
C LEU A 106 12.24 5.43 -4.48
N PHE A 107 12.49 4.64 -3.44
CA PHE A 107 13.43 3.52 -3.51
C PHE A 107 13.02 2.50 -4.58
N LEU A 108 11.76 2.04 -4.59
CA LEU A 108 11.28 1.03 -5.54
C LEU A 108 11.31 1.52 -6.99
N CYS A 109 11.17 2.82 -7.21
CA CYS A 109 11.24 3.42 -8.54
C CYS A 109 12.68 3.72 -9.00
N SER A 110 13.67 3.65 -8.11
CA SER A 110 15.07 3.93 -8.42
C SER A 110 15.81 2.72 -9.00
N ASP A 111 16.99 2.96 -9.56
CA ASP A 111 17.90 1.91 -10.04
C ASP A 111 18.46 1.03 -8.90
N GLN A 112 18.45 1.52 -7.66
CA GLN A 112 18.85 0.73 -6.48
C GLN A 112 17.93 -0.48 -6.25
N ALA A 113 16.71 -0.42 -6.72
CA ALA A 113 15.75 -1.52 -6.68
C ALA A 113 15.78 -2.39 -7.96
N GLY A 114 16.87 -2.37 -8.72
CA GLY A 114 16.98 -3.04 -10.02
C GLY A 114 16.75 -4.55 -10.01
N PHE A 115 16.93 -5.22 -8.87
CA PHE A 115 16.67 -6.66 -8.71
C PHE A 115 15.31 -6.98 -8.05
N ILE A 116 14.42 -5.98 -7.99
CA ILE A 116 13.12 -6.08 -7.34
C ILE A 116 12.00 -5.93 -8.37
N THR A 117 11.25 -7.00 -8.63
CA THR A 117 10.06 -7.00 -9.48
C THR A 117 9.09 -8.09 -9.05
N GLY A 118 7.79 -7.92 -9.29
CA GLY A 118 6.75 -8.88 -8.93
C GLY A 118 6.57 -9.03 -7.42
N THR A 119 6.83 -7.97 -6.65
CA THR A 119 6.79 -8.03 -5.18
C THR A 119 5.82 -6.98 -4.64
N ASP A 120 5.07 -7.36 -3.61
CA ASP A 120 4.25 -6.46 -2.81
C ASP A 120 4.97 -6.11 -1.50
N TYR A 121 4.94 -4.83 -1.16
CA TYR A 121 5.59 -4.30 0.04
C TYR A 121 4.55 -3.75 1.01
N PRO A 122 4.18 -4.52 2.04
CA PRO A 122 3.37 -3.98 3.13
C PRO A 122 4.13 -2.85 3.85
N ILE A 123 3.46 -1.71 4.02
CA ILE A 123 3.88 -0.62 4.90
C ILE A 123 2.77 -0.40 5.92
N ASP A 124 2.80 -1.20 6.98
CA ASP A 124 1.63 -1.53 7.78
C ASP A 124 1.85 -1.43 9.30
N GLY A 125 3.04 -1.01 9.73
CA GLY A 125 3.36 -0.96 11.16
C GLY A 125 3.24 -2.32 11.88
N GLY A 126 3.43 -3.42 11.13
CA GLY A 126 3.33 -4.79 11.63
C GLY A 126 1.93 -5.39 11.59
N PHE A 127 0.95 -4.70 10.99
CA PHE A 127 -0.45 -5.10 11.06
C PHE A 127 -0.69 -6.53 10.57
N ILE A 128 -0.11 -6.93 9.43
CA ILE A 128 -0.33 -8.27 8.85
C ILE A 128 0.32 -9.37 9.69
N LYS A 129 1.49 -9.11 10.25
CA LYS A 129 2.35 -10.15 10.85
C LYS A 129 2.33 -10.19 12.37
N LEU A 130 2.01 -9.08 13.02
CA LEU A 130 2.16 -8.90 14.47
C LEU A 130 0.81 -8.64 15.18
N SER A 131 -0.30 -8.50 14.45
CA SER A 131 -1.64 -8.39 15.02
C SER A 131 -2.12 -9.76 15.48
N GLY A 132 -2.69 -9.83 16.70
CA GLY A 132 -3.36 -11.07 17.18
C GLY A 132 -2.76 -11.72 18.42
N ASN A 133 -2.05 -10.95 19.25
CA ASN A 133 -1.70 -11.37 20.61
C ASN A 133 -2.71 -10.80 21.59
#